data_3bcbb797129b52db3fdb9e47209e52c5
#
_entry.id   3bcbb797129b52db3fdb9e47209e52c5
#
_cell.length_a   1.000
_cell.length_b   1.000
_cell.length_c   1.000
_cell.angle_alpha   90.00
_cell.angle_beta   90.00
_cell.angle_gamma   90.00
#
_symmetry.space_group_name_H-M   'P 1'
#
loop_
_entity.id
_entity.type
_entity.pdbx_description
1 polymer ?
#
loop_
_entity_poly.entity_id
_entity_poly.type
_entity_poly.pdbx_seq_one_letter_code
_entity_poly.pdbx_strand_id
1 'polypeptide(L)'
;LHPLDWEHSRRFPLNNTMRKWFVKTRAPVRNPGNERKIDALVPRQELPQPEYLPLADGDVFDLGGRRLEVSHTPGHSPGSICLLDKENRLLFTGDTVNVSMALTGHDFHEYNASLRRLWARESEFDSICIGHELPAMREKQAIARYISMTDRLMSGEAAAVCAPDAIRVGKVFRENGLEIWCDCEA
;
A
#
# COMPACT_ATOMS: atom_id res chain seq x y z
N LEU A 1 -4.72 -12.03 6.67
CA LEU A 1 -5.32 -10.99 5.82
C LEU A 1 -6.46 -10.30 6.57
N HIS A 2 -6.55 -8.97 6.49
CA HIS A 2 -7.66 -8.25 7.09
C HIS A 2 -8.98 -8.55 6.34
N PRO A 3 -10.13 -8.75 7.04
CA PRO A 3 -11.40 -9.11 6.40
C PRO A 3 -11.85 -8.14 5.29
N LEU A 4 -11.60 -6.84 5.45
CA LEU A 4 -11.96 -5.83 4.44
C LEU A 4 -11.21 -6.03 3.12
N ASP A 5 -9.92 -6.41 3.15
CA ASP A 5 -9.17 -6.72 1.94
C ASP A 5 -9.57 -8.07 1.33
N TRP A 6 -9.99 -9.02 2.15
CA TRP A 6 -10.56 -10.26 1.64
C TRP A 6 -11.85 -10.01 0.85
N GLU A 7 -12.76 -9.21 1.40
CA GLU A 7 -13.99 -8.81 0.71
C GLU A 7 -13.70 -8.00 -0.56
N HIS A 8 -12.72 -7.10 -0.50
CA HIS A 8 -12.29 -6.34 -1.67
C HIS A 8 -11.72 -7.26 -2.76
N SER A 9 -10.87 -8.21 -2.40
CA SER A 9 -10.28 -9.17 -3.35
C SER A 9 -11.32 -10.08 -4.00
N ARG A 10 -12.40 -10.42 -3.29
CA ARG A 10 -13.52 -11.21 -3.83
C ARG A 10 -14.36 -10.43 -4.85
N ARG A 11 -14.50 -9.11 -4.67
CA ARG A 11 -15.21 -8.24 -5.63
C ARG A 11 -14.44 -8.08 -6.93
N PHE A 12 -13.12 -8.19 -6.87
CA PHE A 12 -12.21 -8.10 -8.02
C PHE A 12 -11.40 -9.39 -8.17
N PRO A 13 -12.04 -10.55 -8.43
CA PRO A 13 -11.30 -11.78 -8.60
C PRO A 13 -10.30 -11.63 -9.75
N LEU A 14 -9.04 -11.92 -9.47
CA LEU A 14 -8.00 -12.02 -10.50
C LEU A 14 -8.24 -13.29 -11.34
N ASN A 15 -9.32 -13.30 -12.11
CA ASN A 15 -9.56 -14.36 -13.08
C ASN A 15 -8.58 -14.23 -14.24
N ASN A 16 -8.49 -15.27 -15.05
CA ASN A 16 -7.60 -15.30 -16.23
C ASN A 16 -7.77 -14.09 -17.16
N THR A 17 -8.99 -13.57 -17.28
CA THR A 17 -9.30 -12.42 -18.14
C THR A 17 -8.68 -11.15 -17.59
N MET A 18 -8.83 -10.88 -16.28
CA MET A 18 -8.23 -9.73 -15.61
C MET A 18 -6.70 -9.81 -15.61
N ARG A 19 -6.13 -10.99 -15.33
CA ARG A 19 -4.68 -11.22 -15.43
C ARG A 19 -4.16 -10.97 -16.83
N LYS A 20 -4.81 -11.50 -17.87
CA LYS A 20 -4.44 -11.26 -19.27
C LYS A 20 -4.57 -9.81 -19.66
N TRP A 21 -5.63 -9.14 -19.20
CA TRP A 21 -5.77 -7.70 -19.42
C TRP A 21 -4.60 -6.94 -18.78
N PHE A 22 -4.30 -7.23 -17.53
CA PHE A 22 -3.19 -6.59 -16.82
C PHE A 22 -1.84 -6.82 -17.52
N VAL A 23 -1.57 -8.05 -17.95
CA VAL A 23 -0.36 -8.40 -18.72
C VAL A 23 -0.29 -7.62 -20.02
N LYS A 24 -1.41 -7.50 -20.76
CA LYS A 24 -1.44 -6.79 -22.04
C LYS A 24 -1.32 -5.28 -21.90
N THR A 25 -1.85 -4.69 -20.85
CA THR A 25 -1.86 -3.24 -20.66
C THR A 25 -0.65 -2.74 -19.88
N ARG A 26 -0.15 -3.51 -18.94
CA ARG A 26 0.96 -3.11 -18.04
C ARG A 26 2.32 -3.65 -18.46
N ALA A 27 2.36 -4.88 -19.00
CA ALA A 27 3.61 -5.49 -19.42
C ALA A 27 4.32 -4.73 -20.56
N PRO A 28 3.64 -4.18 -21.58
CA PRO A 28 4.31 -3.38 -22.61
C PRO A 28 5.08 -2.19 -22.06
N VAL A 29 4.61 -1.63 -20.97
CA VAL A 29 5.25 -0.48 -20.31
C VAL A 29 6.42 -0.89 -19.43
N ARG A 30 6.24 -1.96 -18.63
CA ARG A 30 7.26 -2.41 -17.67
C ARG A 30 8.32 -3.33 -18.30
N ASN A 31 7.95 -4.09 -19.31
CA ASN A 31 8.81 -5.09 -19.96
C ASN A 31 8.54 -5.12 -21.48
N PRO A 32 8.84 -4.03 -22.20
CA PRO A 32 8.56 -3.94 -23.64
C PRO A 32 9.26 -5.07 -24.41
N GLY A 33 8.53 -5.67 -25.33
CA GLY A 33 9.02 -6.80 -26.14
C GLY A 33 8.90 -8.19 -25.51
N ASN A 34 8.45 -8.29 -24.26
CA ASN A 34 8.25 -9.57 -23.57
C ASN A 34 6.77 -9.96 -23.37
N GLU A 35 5.83 -9.22 -23.95
CA GLU A 35 4.40 -9.36 -23.70
C GLU A 35 3.90 -10.78 -24.02
N ARG A 36 4.38 -11.39 -25.14
CA ARG A 36 4.01 -12.76 -25.52
C ARG A 36 4.52 -13.80 -24.54
N LYS A 37 5.75 -13.61 -24.04
CA LYS A 37 6.35 -14.52 -23.05
C LYS A 37 5.58 -14.45 -21.72
N ILE A 38 5.24 -13.23 -21.29
CA ILE A 38 4.48 -13.02 -20.06
C ILE A 38 3.07 -13.60 -20.19
N ASP A 39 2.38 -13.37 -21.33
CA ASP A 39 1.03 -13.95 -21.59
C ASP A 39 1.07 -15.50 -21.58
N ALA A 40 2.14 -16.09 -22.06
CA ALA A 40 2.32 -17.54 -22.04
C ALA A 40 2.54 -18.13 -20.62
N LEU A 41 3.09 -17.33 -19.72
CA LEU A 41 3.34 -17.74 -18.33
C LEU A 41 2.09 -17.59 -17.44
N VAL A 42 1.06 -16.85 -17.89
CA VAL A 42 -0.17 -16.67 -17.13
C VAL A 42 -0.99 -17.97 -17.16
N PRO A 43 -1.25 -18.62 -16.03
CA PRO A 43 -2.05 -19.84 -15.98
C PRO A 43 -3.43 -19.63 -16.60
N ARG A 44 -3.89 -20.58 -17.40
CA ARG A 44 -5.25 -20.55 -17.97
C ARG A 44 -6.32 -21.03 -17.00
N GLN A 45 -5.90 -21.75 -15.96
CA GLN A 45 -6.78 -22.31 -14.96
C GLN A 45 -6.99 -21.31 -13.84
N GLU A 46 -8.21 -21.14 -13.40
CA GLU A 46 -8.51 -20.38 -12.18
C GLU A 46 -7.90 -21.10 -10.98
N LEU A 47 -7.15 -20.37 -10.17
CA LEU A 47 -6.63 -20.89 -8.93
C LEU A 47 -7.76 -20.92 -7.90
N PRO A 48 -7.86 -22.01 -7.08
CA PRO A 48 -8.80 -22.04 -5.99
C PRO A 48 -8.50 -20.87 -5.04
N GLN A 49 -9.54 -20.30 -4.46
CA GLN A 49 -9.37 -19.28 -3.44
C GLN A 49 -8.73 -19.92 -2.21
N PRO A 50 -7.61 -19.37 -1.69
CA PRO A 50 -6.99 -19.89 -0.50
C PRO A 50 -7.89 -19.66 0.72
N GLU A 51 -7.81 -20.54 1.69
CA GLU A 51 -8.26 -20.23 3.04
C GLU A 51 -7.41 -19.13 3.62
N TYR A 52 -8.01 -18.23 4.39
CA TYR A 52 -7.30 -17.16 5.08
C TYR A 52 -7.68 -17.13 6.55
N LEU A 53 -6.73 -16.73 7.38
CA LEU A 53 -6.99 -16.41 8.77
C LEU A 53 -7.31 -14.91 8.86
N PRO A 54 -8.49 -14.54 9.37
CA PRO A 54 -8.83 -13.14 9.57
C PRO A 54 -7.88 -12.51 10.58
N LEU A 55 -7.49 -11.26 10.33
CA LEU A 55 -6.66 -10.45 11.21
C LEU A 55 -7.44 -9.22 11.67
N ALA A 56 -7.24 -8.86 12.91
CA ALA A 56 -7.78 -7.65 13.51
C ALA A 56 -6.66 -6.76 14.05
N ASP A 57 -6.99 -5.50 14.31
CA ASP A 57 -6.11 -4.58 15.00
C ASP A 57 -5.75 -5.12 16.39
N GLY A 58 -4.47 -5.09 16.75
CA GLY A 58 -3.95 -5.61 18.01
C GLY A 58 -3.65 -7.12 18.02
N ASP A 59 -3.97 -7.88 16.98
CA ASP A 59 -3.56 -9.27 16.88
C ASP A 59 -2.03 -9.41 16.94
N VAL A 60 -1.56 -10.54 17.47
CA VAL A 60 -0.12 -10.78 17.62
C VAL A 60 0.27 -12.10 17.01
N PHE A 61 1.25 -12.06 16.11
CA PHE A 61 1.95 -13.26 15.65
C PHE A 61 3.11 -13.57 16.59
N ASP A 62 3.08 -14.70 17.26
CA ASP A 62 4.22 -15.23 18.01
C ASP A 62 5.03 -16.18 17.11
N LEU A 63 6.25 -15.80 16.80
CA LEU A 63 7.16 -16.55 15.92
C LEU A 63 8.21 -17.36 16.70
N GLY A 64 7.98 -17.59 18.00
CA GLY A 64 8.92 -18.32 18.83
C GLY A 64 10.15 -17.48 19.21
N GLY A 65 9.96 -16.42 19.94
CA GLY A 65 11.01 -15.48 20.37
C GLY A 65 11.00 -14.14 19.62
N ARG A 66 10.01 -13.93 18.77
CA ARG A 66 9.74 -12.65 18.08
C ARG A 66 8.24 -12.46 17.95
N ARG A 67 7.74 -11.31 18.31
CA ARG A 67 6.31 -10.99 18.27
C ARG A 67 6.05 -9.82 17.34
N LEU A 68 5.07 -10.01 16.45
CA LEU A 68 4.64 -8.96 15.50
C LEU A 68 3.20 -8.58 15.84
N GLU A 69 3.00 -7.33 16.26
CA GLU A 69 1.68 -6.78 16.57
C GLU A 69 1.06 -6.15 15.31
N VAL A 70 -0.18 -6.51 15.01
CA VAL A 70 -0.95 -5.98 13.88
C VAL A 70 -1.50 -4.60 14.24
N SER A 71 -1.28 -3.63 13.36
CA SER A 71 -1.97 -2.34 13.38
C SER A 71 -2.79 -2.19 12.10
N HIS A 72 -4.11 -2.03 12.21
CA HIS A 72 -4.98 -1.77 11.06
C HIS A 72 -4.78 -0.32 10.60
N THR A 73 -4.40 -0.15 9.34
CA THR A 73 -3.98 1.15 8.77
C THR A 73 -4.63 1.39 7.40
N PRO A 74 -5.98 1.52 7.36
CA PRO A 74 -6.68 1.77 6.10
C PRO A 74 -6.18 3.04 5.40
N GLY A 75 -6.25 3.03 4.06
CA GLY A 75 -5.82 4.12 3.20
C GLY A 75 -5.41 3.63 1.82
N HIS A 76 -4.30 2.87 1.69
CA HIS A 76 -3.95 2.21 0.42
C HIS A 76 -5.03 1.20 0.01
N SER A 77 -5.47 0.39 0.95
CA SER A 77 -6.67 -0.44 0.85
C SER A 77 -7.47 -0.37 2.15
N PRO A 78 -8.76 -0.75 2.15
CA PRO A 78 -9.57 -0.77 3.36
C PRO A 78 -9.05 -1.70 4.45
N GLY A 79 -8.32 -2.74 4.07
CA GLY A 79 -7.76 -3.73 5.00
C GLY A 79 -6.25 -3.65 5.16
N SER A 80 -5.61 -2.55 4.77
CA SER A 80 -4.17 -2.35 4.96
C SER A 80 -3.77 -2.51 6.42
N ILE A 81 -2.65 -3.17 6.65
CA ILE A 81 -2.08 -3.38 7.99
C ILE A 81 -0.59 -3.05 8.01
N CYS A 82 -0.12 -2.65 9.17
CA CYS A 82 1.30 -2.63 9.53
C CYS A 82 1.59 -3.70 10.59
N LEU A 83 2.83 -4.15 10.69
CA LEU A 83 3.27 -5.09 11.71
C LEU A 83 4.38 -4.45 12.53
N LEU A 84 4.17 -4.32 13.83
CA LEU A 84 5.15 -3.76 14.75
C LEU A 84 5.93 -4.85 15.47
N ASP A 85 7.23 -4.82 15.28
CA ASP A 85 8.23 -5.60 16.00
C ASP A 85 8.87 -4.72 17.07
N LYS A 86 8.34 -4.77 18.28
CA LYS A 86 8.82 -3.93 19.39
C LYS A 86 10.23 -4.30 19.86
N GLU A 87 10.54 -5.59 19.87
CA GLU A 87 11.83 -6.09 20.29
C GLU A 87 12.96 -5.60 19.39
N ASN A 88 12.74 -5.55 18.08
CA ASN A 88 13.72 -5.08 17.11
C ASN A 88 13.49 -3.62 16.69
N ARG A 89 12.53 -2.93 17.31
CA ARG A 89 12.20 -1.53 17.06
C ARG A 89 11.97 -1.22 15.58
N LEU A 90 11.20 -2.11 14.91
CA LEU A 90 10.95 -2.06 13.47
C LEU A 90 9.45 -2.11 13.18
N LEU A 91 8.98 -1.22 12.31
CA LEU A 91 7.62 -1.23 11.79
C LEU A 91 7.63 -1.67 10.33
N PHE A 92 7.01 -2.79 10.01
CA PHE A 92 6.74 -3.21 8.63
C PHE A 92 5.46 -2.52 8.16
N THR A 93 5.59 -1.66 7.16
CA THR A 93 4.47 -0.81 6.73
C THR A 93 3.70 -1.38 5.53
N GLY A 94 4.23 -2.42 4.87
CA GLY A 94 3.60 -2.93 3.64
C GLY A 94 3.38 -1.80 2.64
N ASP A 95 2.15 -1.62 2.22
CA ASP A 95 1.75 -0.57 1.29
C ASP A 95 1.17 0.68 1.98
N THR A 96 1.18 0.73 3.33
CA THR A 96 0.73 1.91 4.08
C THR A 96 1.71 3.08 3.96
N VAL A 97 3.02 2.80 3.89
CA VAL A 97 4.06 3.81 3.66
C VAL A 97 5.05 3.28 2.62
N ASN A 98 5.11 3.92 1.48
CA ASN A 98 6.04 3.67 0.38
C ASN A 98 6.62 5.00 -0.11
N VAL A 99 7.57 4.99 -1.04
CA VAL A 99 8.03 6.24 -1.70
C VAL A 99 6.89 6.84 -2.54
N SER A 100 6.07 6.00 -3.13
CA SER A 100 4.97 6.41 -3.98
C SER A 100 3.67 5.75 -3.53
N MET A 101 2.89 6.49 -2.77
CA MET A 101 1.65 6.05 -2.16
C MET A 101 0.47 6.25 -3.11
N ALA A 102 -0.31 5.19 -3.36
CA ALA A 102 -1.58 5.26 -4.07
C ALA A 102 -2.73 5.07 -3.07
N LEU A 103 -3.65 6.02 -3.01
CA LEU A 103 -4.84 5.94 -2.16
C LEU A 103 -6.02 5.47 -3.00
N THR A 104 -6.65 4.37 -2.59
CA THR A 104 -7.88 3.87 -3.21
C THR A 104 -9.08 4.50 -2.51
N GLY A 105 -9.92 5.20 -3.29
CA GLY A 105 -11.16 5.79 -2.77
C GLY A 105 -11.02 7.18 -2.17
N HIS A 106 -9.89 7.86 -2.31
CA HIS A 106 -9.66 9.29 -2.01
C HIS A 106 -9.84 9.73 -0.56
N ASP A 107 -9.89 8.83 0.41
CA ASP A 107 -10.06 9.22 1.79
C ASP A 107 -8.72 9.59 2.45
N PHE A 108 -8.29 10.84 2.21
CA PHE A 108 -7.14 11.40 2.90
C PHE A 108 -7.33 11.46 4.42
N HIS A 109 -8.57 11.59 4.92
CA HIS A 109 -8.85 11.66 6.34
C HIS A 109 -8.59 10.31 7.01
N GLU A 110 -9.08 9.22 6.42
CA GLU A 110 -8.86 7.88 6.95
C GLU A 110 -7.36 7.51 6.91
N TYR A 111 -6.68 7.80 5.80
CA TYR A 111 -5.24 7.56 5.69
C TYR A 111 -4.44 8.39 6.69
N ASN A 112 -4.71 9.70 6.80
CA ASN A 112 -4.07 10.58 7.77
C ASN A 112 -4.28 10.09 9.21
N ALA A 113 -5.52 9.67 9.55
CA ALA A 113 -5.82 9.10 10.87
C ALA A 113 -5.00 7.83 11.15
N SER A 114 -4.84 6.95 10.14
CA SER A 114 -3.99 5.77 10.25
C SER A 114 -2.53 6.12 10.53
N LEU A 115 -1.98 7.07 9.77
CA LEU A 115 -0.60 7.55 9.97
C LEU A 115 -0.41 8.17 11.37
N ARG A 116 -1.37 8.96 11.84
CA ARG A 116 -1.31 9.57 13.18
C ARG A 116 -1.36 8.53 14.29
N ARG A 117 -2.15 7.45 14.15
CA ARG A 117 -2.13 6.34 15.10
C ARG A 117 -0.76 5.65 15.14
N LEU A 118 -0.14 5.41 13.98
CA LEU A 118 1.22 4.87 13.92
C LEU A 118 2.23 5.82 14.56
N TRP A 119 2.14 7.13 14.25
CA TRP A 119 3.06 8.13 14.76
C TRP A 119 2.93 8.34 16.27
N ALA A 120 1.74 8.16 16.84
CA ALA A 120 1.56 8.20 18.31
C ALA A 120 2.35 7.10 19.04
N ARG A 121 2.78 6.07 18.30
CA ARG A 121 3.61 4.97 18.78
C ARG A 121 5.07 5.05 18.30
N GLU A 122 5.52 6.21 17.83
CA GLU A 122 6.83 6.40 17.20
C GLU A 122 8.01 6.05 18.12
N SER A 123 7.81 6.12 19.44
CA SER A 123 8.81 5.71 20.43
C SER A 123 9.04 4.19 20.51
N GLU A 124 8.15 3.38 19.91
CA GLU A 124 8.24 1.92 19.92
C GLU A 124 9.09 1.36 18.75
N PHE A 125 9.44 2.18 17.76
CA PHE A 125 10.28 1.78 16.62
C PHE A 125 11.24 2.89 16.17
N ASP A 126 12.36 2.51 15.57
CA ASP A 126 13.38 3.43 15.05
C ASP A 126 13.41 3.51 13.53
N SER A 127 12.97 2.45 12.87
CA SER A 127 12.99 2.32 11.41
C SER A 127 11.68 1.73 10.90
N ILE A 128 11.40 1.97 9.64
CA ILE A 128 10.30 1.33 8.91
C ILE A 128 10.85 0.44 7.79
N CYS A 129 10.12 -0.64 7.48
CA CYS A 129 10.38 -1.50 6.35
C CYS A 129 9.22 -1.40 5.36
N ILE A 130 9.47 -0.79 4.22
CA ILE A 130 8.47 -0.54 3.17
C ILE A 130 8.39 -1.69 2.18
N GLY A 131 7.26 -1.78 1.46
CA GLY A 131 7.11 -2.67 0.31
C GLY A 131 7.75 -2.11 -0.96
N HIS A 132 7.74 -2.89 -2.04
CA HIS A 132 7.98 -2.54 -3.44
C HIS A 132 9.33 -1.93 -3.83
N GLU A 133 10.07 -1.27 -2.96
CA GLU A 133 11.23 -0.48 -3.33
C GLU A 133 12.47 -0.82 -2.51
N LEU A 134 13.64 -0.66 -3.12
CA LEU A 134 14.93 -0.87 -2.47
C LEU A 134 15.70 0.44 -2.31
N PRO A 135 16.41 0.61 -1.19
CA PRO A 135 16.43 -0.24 0.00
C PRO A 135 15.09 -0.21 0.74
N ALA A 136 14.63 -1.37 1.26
CA ALA A 136 13.34 -1.46 1.96
C ALA A 136 13.34 -0.76 3.32
N MET A 137 14.49 -0.66 3.98
CA MET A 137 14.64 0.04 5.25
C MET A 137 14.67 1.56 5.04
N ARG A 138 13.82 2.27 5.79
CA ARG A 138 13.67 3.73 5.70
C ARG A 138 13.61 4.35 7.11
N GLU A 139 13.80 5.67 7.13
CA GLU A 139 13.60 6.48 8.32
C GLU A 139 12.12 6.57 8.68
N LYS A 140 11.78 6.42 9.95
CA LYS A 140 10.40 6.55 10.44
C LYS A 140 9.77 7.92 10.15
N GLN A 141 10.59 8.97 9.96
CA GLN A 141 10.18 10.32 9.60
C GLN A 141 9.35 10.39 8.30
N ALA A 142 9.41 9.38 7.45
CA ALA A 142 8.54 9.28 6.27
C ALA A 142 7.06 9.32 6.68
N ILE A 143 6.68 8.73 7.82
CA ILE A 143 5.31 8.77 8.36
C ILE A 143 4.90 10.23 8.66
N ALA A 144 5.75 10.98 9.38
CA ALA A 144 5.48 12.38 9.70
C ALA A 144 5.40 13.28 8.47
N ARG A 145 6.23 12.99 7.45
CA ARG A 145 6.16 13.70 6.15
C ARG A 145 4.83 13.44 5.45
N TYR A 146 4.34 12.20 5.42
CA TYR A 146 3.02 11.87 4.84
C TYR A 146 1.86 12.50 5.62
N ILE A 147 1.95 12.59 6.95
CA ILE A 147 0.98 13.34 7.76
C ILE A 147 0.94 14.79 7.31
N SER A 148 2.08 15.48 7.20
CA SER A 148 2.16 16.85 6.73
C SER A 148 1.61 17.02 5.31
N MET A 149 1.96 16.12 4.39
CA MET A 149 1.46 16.15 3.01
C MET A 149 -0.05 16.02 2.94
N THR A 150 -0.64 15.09 3.69
CA THR A 150 -2.09 14.89 3.72
C THR A 150 -2.81 16.04 4.42
N ASP A 151 -2.27 16.60 5.51
CA ASP A 151 -2.83 17.81 6.17
C ASP A 151 -2.94 18.97 5.17
N ARG A 152 -1.89 19.22 4.39
CA ARG A 152 -1.85 20.28 3.39
C ARG A 152 -2.81 20.05 2.21
N LEU A 153 -2.97 18.80 1.80
CA LEU A 153 -3.97 18.44 0.78
C LEU A 153 -5.39 18.65 1.30
N MET A 154 -5.69 18.25 2.54
CA MET A 154 -7.01 18.39 3.15
C MET A 154 -7.36 19.85 3.45
N SER A 155 -6.38 20.66 3.84
CA SER A 155 -6.60 22.10 4.09
C SER A 155 -6.70 22.95 2.82
N GLY A 156 -6.36 22.39 1.65
CA GLY A 156 -6.28 23.13 0.40
C GLY A 156 -5.03 24.01 0.27
N GLU A 157 -4.08 23.92 1.19
CA GLU A 157 -2.78 24.60 1.11
C GLU A 157 -1.92 24.04 -0.04
N ALA A 158 -2.09 22.76 -0.35
CA ALA A 158 -1.46 22.08 -1.48
C ALA A 158 -2.50 21.42 -2.36
N ALA A 159 -2.18 21.25 -3.64
CA ALA A 159 -3.04 20.57 -4.60
C ALA A 159 -2.27 19.47 -5.34
N ALA A 160 -2.91 18.32 -5.51
CA ALA A 160 -2.42 17.29 -6.41
C ALA A 160 -2.68 17.69 -7.87
N VAL A 161 -1.69 17.51 -8.72
CA VAL A 161 -1.76 17.85 -10.14
C VAL A 161 -1.99 16.60 -10.98
N CYS A 162 -2.79 16.72 -12.04
CA CYS A 162 -3.01 15.64 -12.98
C CYS A 162 -1.72 15.40 -13.76
N ALA A 163 -1.07 14.26 -13.53
CA ALA A 163 0.19 13.89 -14.16
C ALA A 163 0.19 12.38 -14.46
N PRO A 164 -0.67 11.92 -15.39
CA PRO A 164 -0.73 10.51 -15.73
C PRO A 164 0.62 10.05 -16.26
N ASP A 165 1.12 8.97 -15.73
CA ASP A 165 2.23 8.23 -16.30
C ASP A 165 1.73 6.94 -16.98
N ALA A 166 2.64 6.18 -17.56
CA ALA A 166 2.32 4.93 -18.25
C ALA A 166 1.73 3.84 -17.34
N ILE A 167 1.71 4.03 -16.02
CA ILE A 167 1.29 3.03 -15.03
C ILE A 167 0.13 3.55 -14.19
N ARG A 168 0.08 4.88 -13.95
CA ARG A 168 -0.86 5.52 -13.03
C ARG A 168 -1.67 6.56 -13.76
N VAL A 169 -2.96 6.52 -13.54
CA VAL A 169 -3.92 7.50 -14.03
C VAL A 169 -4.43 8.23 -12.80
N GLY A 170 -4.18 9.55 -12.71
CA GLY A 170 -4.62 10.28 -11.53
C GLY A 170 -3.91 11.60 -11.33
N LYS A 171 -4.19 12.18 -10.19
CA LYS A 171 -3.47 13.36 -9.67
C LYS A 171 -2.35 12.89 -8.74
N VAL A 172 -1.26 13.63 -8.72
CA VAL A 172 -0.14 13.36 -7.82
C VAL A 172 0.26 14.62 -7.08
N PHE A 173 0.55 14.47 -5.80
CA PHE A 173 1.26 15.45 -5.00
C PHE A 173 2.64 14.91 -4.65
N ARG A 174 3.69 15.69 -4.96
CA ARG A 174 5.08 15.32 -4.73
C ARG A 174 5.75 16.28 -3.79
N GLU A 175 6.44 15.76 -2.80
CA GLU A 175 7.24 16.55 -1.87
C GLU A 175 8.39 15.73 -1.27
N ASN A 176 9.60 16.30 -1.28
CA ASN A 176 10.79 15.68 -0.65
C ASN A 176 11.04 14.21 -1.03
N GLY A 177 10.80 13.86 -2.30
CA GLY A 177 11.01 12.52 -2.81
C GLY A 177 9.90 11.52 -2.48
N LEU A 178 8.80 11.96 -1.87
CA LEU A 178 7.59 11.18 -1.62
C LEU A 178 6.47 11.60 -2.56
N GLU A 179 5.56 10.69 -2.86
CA GLU A 179 4.42 10.92 -3.74
C GLU A 179 3.12 10.39 -3.13
N ILE A 180 2.05 11.15 -3.26
CA ILE A 180 0.69 10.71 -3.02
C ILE A 180 -0.07 10.76 -4.34
N TRP A 181 -0.59 9.63 -4.77
CA TRP A 181 -1.43 9.47 -5.95
C TRP A 181 -2.89 9.28 -5.53
N CYS A 182 -3.78 9.99 -6.19
CA CYS A 182 -5.23 9.89 -6.03
C CYS A 182 -5.89 9.99 -7.41
N ASP A 183 -7.13 9.52 -7.54
CA ASP A 183 -7.81 9.56 -8.83
C ASP A 183 -8.08 10.99 -9.33
N CYS A 184 -8.35 11.16 -10.63
CA CYS A 184 -8.61 12.47 -11.23
C CYS A 184 -9.99 13.03 -10.92
N GLU A 185 -10.92 12.21 -10.43
CA GLU A 185 -12.26 12.66 -10.10
C GLU A 185 -12.29 13.29 -8.70
N ALA A 186 -12.68 14.52 -8.65
CA ALA A 186 -13.15 15.24 -7.48
C ALA A 186 -14.48 15.88 -7.84
#